data_924fff944e68c3b5005d2f0c277656d3
#
_entry.id   924fff944e68c3b5005d2f0c277656d3
#
_cell.length_a   1.000
_cell.length_b   1.000
_cell.length_c   1.000
_cell.angle_alpha   90.00
_cell.angle_beta   90.00
_cell.angle_gamma   90.00
#
_symmetry.space_group_name_H-M   'P 1'
#
loop_
_entity.id
_entity.type
_entity.pdbx_description
1 polymer ?
#
loop_
_entity_poly.entity_id
_entity_poly.type
_entity_poly.pdbx_seq_one_letter_code
_entity_poly.pdbx_strand_id
1 'polypeptide(L)'
;MIPELLFHHIGVATKDIDATASVYELGGYNRSATIFDPIQNVNICWLTKDDSPTIELLAPVDEKSPVNKTIEKNGVTPYHCCYVVENINYAIDELKKQRYVMVSRPAEAVAFKGSRVCFLFNKNVGLIELVEAPANIIE
;
A
#
# COMPACT_ATOMS: atom_id res chain seq x y z
N MET A 1 14.46 14.11 -14.66
CA MET A 1 13.96 14.40 -13.30
C MET A 1 12.78 13.49 -12.98
N ILE A 2 12.77 12.89 -11.83
CA ILE A 2 11.60 12.08 -11.42
C ILE A 2 10.47 13.04 -10.99
N PRO A 3 9.20 12.62 -11.13
CA PRO A 3 8.09 13.40 -10.63
C PRO A 3 8.15 13.54 -9.12
N GLU A 4 7.46 14.54 -8.58
CA GLU A 4 7.33 14.67 -7.13
C GLU A 4 6.56 13.48 -6.57
N LEU A 5 7.08 12.88 -5.52
CA LEU A 5 6.47 11.77 -4.82
C LEU A 5 5.81 12.30 -3.54
N LEU A 6 4.49 12.39 -3.53
CA LEU A 6 3.74 12.88 -2.38
C LEU A 6 3.36 11.71 -1.48
N PHE A 7 3.87 11.69 -0.26
CA PHE A 7 3.61 10.59 0.66
C PHE A 7 2.11 10.40 0.92
N HIS A 8 1.65 9.15 0.85
CA HIS A 8 0.25 8.81 1.12
C HIS A 8 0.09 7.95 2.37
N HIS A 9 0.76 6.80 2.44
CA HIS A 9 0.60 5.88 3.57
C HIS A 9 1.78 4.93 3.73
N ILE A 10 1.78 4.25 4.89
CA ILE A 10 2.68 3.14 5.17
C ILE A 10 1.85 1.86 5.11
N GLY A 11 2.29 0.87 4.33
CA GLY A 11 1.66 -0.44 4.27
C GLY A 11 2.25 -1.38 5.31
N VAL A 12 1.38 -2.01 6.10
CA VAL A 12 1.76 -2.95 7.16
C VAL A 12 1.13 -4.31 6.85
N ALA A 13 1.97 -5.33 6.70
CA ALA A 13 1.52 -6.70 6.51
C ALA A 13 1.18 -7.33 7.84
N THR A 14 0.02 -7.99 7.90
CA THR A 14 -0.42 -8.72 9.10
C THR A 14 -1.20 -9.97 8.72
N LYS A 15 -1.21 -10.96 9.59
CA LYS A 15 -2.03 -12.16 9.42
C LYS A 15 -3.49 -11.91 9.79
N ASP A 16 -3.74 -10.97 10.69
CA ASP A 16 -5.05 -10.76 11.31
C ASP A 16 -5.31 -9.26 11.45
N ILE A 17 -6.12 -8.73 10.53
CA ILE A 17 -6.47 -7.30 10.52
C ILE A 17 -7.11 -6.88 11.83
N ASP A 18 -8.06 -7.67 12.35
CA ASP A 18 -8.79 -7.27 13.55
C ASP A 18 -7.86 -7.18 14.76
N ALA A 19 -6.98 -8.15 14.93
CA ALA A 19 -6.01 -8.14 16.04
C ALA A 19 -5.09 -6.93 15.96
N THR A 20 -4.57 -6.62 14.78
CA THR A 20 -3.66 -5.48 14.60
C THR A 20 -4.40 -4.15 14.74
N ALA A 21 -5.56 -4.02 14.09
CA ALA A 21 -6.36 -2.79 14.14
C ALA A 21 -6.78 -2.46 15.57
N SER A 22 -7.13 -3.48 16.37
CA SER A 22 -7.54 -3.27 17.77
C SER A 22 -6.44 -2.59 18.60
N VAL A 23 -5.17 -2.96 18.36
CA VAL A 23 -4.04 -2.32 19.06
C VAL A 23 -3.89 -0.86 18.61
N TYR A 24 -4.01 -0.60 17.30
CA TYR A 24 -3.95 0.79 16.80
C TYR A 24 -5.11 1.64 17.33
N GLU A 25 -6.30 1.07 17.45
CA GLU A 25 -7.46 1.77 18.01
C GLU A 25 -7.21 2.21 19.45
N LEU A 26 -6.49 1.42 20.25
CA LEU A 26 -6.07 1.82 21.60
C LEU A 26 -5.16 3.05 21.56
N GLY A 27 -4.42 3.23 20.47
CA GLY A 27 -3.56 4.40 20.26
C GLY A 27 -4.27 5.60 19.64
N GLY A 28 -5.59 5.53 19.45
CA GLY A 28 -6.39 6.63 18.94
C GLY A 28 -6.65 6.61 17.43
N TYR A 29 -6.28 5.53 16.73
CA TYR A 29 -6.58 5.40 15.31
C TYR A 29 -8.03 5.01 15.08
N ASN A 30 -8.59 5.51 13.98
CA ASN A 30 -9.89 5.08 13.48
C ASN A 30 -9.67 4.03 12.40
N ARG A 31 -10.48 2.98 12.39
CA ARG A 31 -10.37 1.95 11.35
C ARG A 31 -11.52 2.01 10.37
N SER A 32 -11.23 1.70 9.12
CA SER A 32 -12.25 1.48 8.09
C SER A 32 -12.84 0.08 8.21
N ALA A 33 -13.91 -0.18 7.45
CA ALA A 33 -14.33 -1.56 7.19
C ALA A 33 -13.21 -2.29 6.44
N THR A 34 -13.18 -3.62 6.56
CA THR A 34 -12.26 -4.44 5.78
C THR A 34 -12.71 -4.51 4.32
N ILE A 35 -11.78 -4.29 3.42
CA ILE A 35 -11.99 -4.22 1.98
C ILE A 35 -11.27 -5.40 1.32
N PHE A 36 -11.96 -6.18 0.50
CA PHE A 36 -11.33 -7.22 -0.30
C PHE A 36 -10.89 -6.65 -1.65
N ASP A 37 -9.61 -6.81 -1.98
CA ASP A 37 -9.06 -6.46 -3.31
C ASP A 37 -8.77 -7.74 -4.08
N PRO A 38 -9.61 -8.08 -5.08
CA PRO A 38 -9.42 -9.33 -5.83
C PRO A 38 -8.22 -9.28 -6.77
N ILE A 39 -7.77 -8.11 -7.19
CA ILE A 39 -6.63 -7.96 -8.10
C ILE A 39 -5.33 -8.24 -7.35
N GLN A 40 -5.18 -7.64 -6.17
CA GLN A 40 -4.02 -7.86 -5.32
C GLN A 40 -4.13 -9.13 -4.48
N ASN A 41 -5.32 -9.70 -4.37
CA ASN A 41 -5.64 -10.87 -3.55
C ASN A 41 -5.27 -10.67 -2.08
N VAL A 42 -5.75 -9.57 -1.53
CA VAL A 42 -5.54 -9.20 -0.12
C VAL A 42 -6.81 -8.61 0.48
N ASN A 43 -6.91 -8.68 1.80
CA ASN A 43 -7.85 -7.87 2.57
C ASN A 43 -7.12 -6.62 3.06
N ILE A 44 -7.80 -5.50 3.04
CA ILE A 44 -7.23 -4.19 3.35
C ILE A 44 -8.09 -3.49 4.41
N CYS A 45 -7.43 -2.80 5.33
CA CYS A 45 -8.09 -1.93 6.30
C CYS A 45 -7.28 -0.65 6.46
N TRP A 46 -7.92 0.49 6.33
CA TRP A 46 -7.29 1.78 6.56
C TRP A 46 -7.36 2.16 8.03
N LEU A 47 -6.26 2.68 8.54
CA LEU A 47 -6.16 3.25 9.88
C LEU A 47 -5.78 4.72 9.74
N THR A 48 -6.61 5.59 10.27
CA THR A 48 -6.41 7.04 10.17
C THR A 48 -6.47 7.70 11.55
N LYS A 49 -5.70 8.77 11.68
CA LYS A 49 -5.65 9.58 12.89
C LYS A 49 -5.21 10.97 12.48
N ASP A 50 -5.84 12.00 13.06
CA ASP A 50 -5.47 13.39 12.77
C ASP A 50 -3.98 13.62 13.05
N ASP A 51 -3.31 14.35 12.16
CA ASP A 51 -1.90 14.71 12.25
C ASP A 51 -0.95 13.51 12.32
N SER A 52 -1.40 12.35 11.85
CA SER A 52 -0.59 11.12 11.81
C SER A 52 -0.60 10.51 10.41
N PRO A 53 0.47 9.81 10.02
CA PRO A 53 0.47 9.08 8.76
C PRO A 53 -0.64 8.04 8.71
N THR A 54 -1.27 7.92 7.55
CA THR A 54 -2.25 6.85 7.30
C THR A 54 -1.53 5.51 7.23
N ILE A 55 -2.10 4.50 7.84
CA ILE A 55 -1.60 3.12 7.82
C ILE A 55 -2.57 2.28 7.00
N GLU A 56 -2.04 1.49 6.09
CA GLU A 56 -2.82 0.47 5.38
C GLU A 56 -2.45 -0.89 5.94
N LEU A 57 -3.41 -1.61 6.50
CA LEU A 57 -3.21 -3.00 6.90
C LEU A 57 -3.54 -3.89 5.73
N LEU A 58 -2.65 -4.84 5.42
CA LEU A 58 -2.85 -5.82 4.36
C LEU A 58 -2.69 -7.22 4.94
N ALA A 59 -3.72 -8.05 4.75
CA ALA A 59 -3.71 -9.42 5.23
C ALA A 59 -3.98 -10.39 4.07
N PRO A 60 -3.41 -11.61 4.13
CA PRO A 60 -3.66 -12.60 3.09
C PRO A 60 -5.10 -13.07 3.11
N VAL A 61 -5.63 -13.33 1.92
CA VAL A 61 -6.95 -13.97 1.73
C VAL A 61 -6.79 -15.48 1.73
N ASP A 62 -5.72 -15.95 1.08
CA ASP A 62 -5.38 -17.37 0.97
C ASP A 62 -3.86 -17.53 0.81
N GLU A 63 -3.42 -18.75 0.55
CA GLU A 63 -2.01 -19.08 0.39
C GLU A 63 -1.32 -18.43 -0.82
N LYS A 64 -2.10 -17.92 -1.78
CA LYS A 64 -1.57 -17.26 -2.97
C LYS A 64 -1.38 -15.76 -2.79
N SER A 65 -1.85 -15.19 -1.69
CA SER A 65 -1.71 -13.76 -1.41
C SER A 65 -0.23 -13.39 -1.34
N PRO A 66 0.22 -12.37 -2.12
CA PRO A 66 1.65 -12.00 -2.16
C PRO A 66 2.23 -11.60 -0.81
N VAL A 67 1.42 -11.08 0.08
CA VAL A 67 1.84 -10.61 1.40
C VAL A 67 2.29 -11.75 2.32
N ASN A 68 1.93 -13.01 2.01
CA ASN A 68 2.35 -14.16 2.82
C ASN A 68 3.87 -14.28 2.96
N LYS A 69 4.61 -14.02 1.88
CA LYS A 69 6.09 -14.11 1.92
C LYS A 69 6.70 -13.09 2.87
N THR A 70 6.15 -11.89 2.88
CA THR A 70 6.59 -10.83 3.79
C THR A 70 6.35 -11.23 5.25
N ILE A 71 5.18 -11.79 5.54
CA ILE A 71 4.80 -12.22 6.89
C ILE A 71 5.66 -13.41 7.34
N GLU A 72 5.88 -14.39 6.48
CA GLU A 72 6.73 -15.54 6.80
C GLU A 72 8.14 -15.11 7.17
N LYS A 73 8.68 -14.14 6.46
CA LYS A 73 10.05 -13.69 6.66
C LYS A 73 10.20 -12.78 7.89
N ASN A 74 9.25 -11.88 8.12
CA ASN A 74 9.40 -10.79 9.09
C ASN A 74 8.31 -10.71 10.15
N GLY A 75 7.27 -11.54 10.08
CA GLY A 75 6.10 -11.38 10.93
C GLY A 75 5.27 -10.15 10.54
N VAL A 76 4.50 -9.61 11.45
CA VAL A 76 3.76 -8.36 11.24
C VAL A 76 4.78 -7.23 11.10
N THR A 77 4.72 -6.52 9.98
CA THR A 77 5.77 -5.53 9.66
C THR A 77 5.32 -4.48 8.66
N PRO A 78 5.80 -3.22 8.80
CA PRO A 78 5.76 -2.29 7.68
C PRO A 78 6.59 -2.85 6.53
N TYR A 79 6.12 -2.71 5.29
CA TYR A 79 6.87 -3.27 4.16
C TYR A 79 6.85 -2.42 2.90
N HIS A 80 6.00 -1.39 2.82
CA HIS A 80 6.07 -0.42 1.73
C HIS A 80 5.57 0.95 2.17
N CYS A 81 6.03 1.98 1.46
CA CYS A 81 5.45 3.32 1.50
C CYS A 81 4.74 3.57 0.18
N CYS A 82 3.62 4.27 0.21
CA CYS A 82 2.87 4.65 -0.99
C CYS A 82 2.99 6.16 -1.23
N TYR A 83 3.14 6.52 -2.49
CA TYR A 83 3.24 7.91 -2.94
C TYR A 83 2.21 8.20 -4.02
N VAL A 84 1.63 9.40 -3.95
CA VAL A 84 0.69 9.89 -4.97
C VAL A 84 1.47 10.53 -6.11
N VAL A 85 1.10 10.20 -7.35
CA VAL A 85 1.63 10.83 -8.55
C VAL A 85 0.48 11.28 -9.45
N GLU A 86 0.71 12.30 -10.28
CA GLU A 86 -0.35 12.79 -11.19
C GLU A 86 -0.59 11.84 -12.37
N ASN A 87 0.48 11.30 -12.93
CA ASN A 87 0.43 10.40 -14.08
C ASN A 87 1.29 9.18 -13.80
N ILE A 88 0.66 8.04 -13.58
CA ILE A 88 1.38 6.83 -13.15
C ILE A 88 2.30 6.29 -14.24
N ASN A 89 1.89 6.35 -15.51
CA ASN A 89 2.73 5.86 -16.61
C ASN A 89 4.01 6.69 -16.76
N TYR A 90 3.88 8.00 -16.70
CA TYR A 90 5.02 8.90 -16.73
C TYR A 90 5.95 8.66 -15.55
N ALA A 91 5.39 8.53 -14.34
CA ALA A 91 6.16 8.28 -13.13
C ALA A 91 6.96 6.97 -13.23
N ILE A 92 6.33 5.90 -13.71
CA ILE A 92 6.99 4.61 -13.90
C ILE A 92 8.17 4.76 -14.87
N ASP A 93 7.97 5.42 -16.02
CA ASP A 93 9.02 5.58 -17.02
C ASP A 93 10.22 6.35 -16.44
N GLU A 94 9.97 7.41 -15.71
CA GLU A 94 11.03 8.19 -15.09
C GLU A 94 11.75 7.46 -13.96
N LEU A 95 11.01 6.70 -13.16
CA LEU A 95 11.61 5.90 -12.09
C LEU A 95 12.45 4.74 -12.64
N LYS A 96 12.03 4.13 -13.75
CA LYS A 96 12.83 3.09 -14.42
C LYS A 96 14.21 3.62 -14.83
N LYS A 97 14.31 4.87 -15.24
CA LYS A 97 15.59 5.51 -15.56
C LYS A 97 16.49 5.62 -14.32
N GLN A 98 15.89 5.63 -13.13
CA GLN A 98 16.61 5.66 -11.86
C GLN A 98 16.78 4.26 -11.25
N ARG A 99 16.71 3.22 -12.08
CA ARG A 99 16.93 1.81 -11.71
C ARG A 99 15.86 1.21 -10.82
N TYR A 100 14.65 1.77 -10.84
CA TYR A 100 13.51 1.08 -10.26
C TYR A 100 13.06 -0.04 -11.19
N VAL A 101 12.65 -1.15 -10.59
CA VAL A 101 12.07 -2.29 -11.31
C VAL A 101 10.59 -2.36 -10.99
N MET A 102 9.76 -2.46 -12.02
CA MET A 102 8.31 -2.61 -11.83
C MET A 102 8.01 -4.01 -11.33
N VAL A 103 7.40 -4.11 -10.15
CA VAL A 103 7.02 -5.38 -9.52
C VAL A 103 5.64 -5.84 -9.98
N SER A 104 4.72 -4.88 -10.16
CA SER A 104 3.37 -5.15 -10.65
C SER A 104 2.98 -4.10 -11.68
N ARG A 105 2.10 -4.50 -12.62
CA ARG A 105 1.57 -3.56 -13.61
C ARG A 105 0.54 -2.64 -12.96
N PRO A 106 0.38 -1.40 -13.49
CA PRO A 106 -0.70 -0.53 -13.03
C PRO A 106 -2.05 -1.22 -13.13
N ALA A 107 -2.81 -1.19 -12.05
CA ALA A 107 -4.14 -1.78 -11.97
C ALA A 107 -5.02 -0.96 -11.03
N GLU A 108 -6.33 -0.98 -11.26
CA GLU A 108 -7.27 -0.30 -10.39
C GLU A 108 -7.28 -0.92 -9.00
N ALA A 109 -7.29 -0.07 -7.97
CA ALA A 109 -7.33 -0.52 -6.58
C ALA A 109 -8.67 -0.14 -5.94
N VAL A 110 -9.39 -1.15 -5.46
CA VAL A 110 -10.70 -0.96 -4.81
C VAL A 110 -10.57 -0.01 -3.62
N ALA A 111 -9.55 -0.18 -2.81
CA ALA A 111 -9.34 0.63 -1.60
C ALA A 111 -9.10 2.12 -1.91
N PHE A 112 -8.71 2.45 -3.13
CA PHE A 112 -8.52 3.82 -3.64
C PHE A 112 -9.64 4.24 -4.59
N LYS A 113 -10.82 3.64 -4.49
CA LYS A 113 -11.99 3.98 -5.33
C LYS A 113 -11.70 3.87 -6.83
N GLY A 114 -10.83 2.94 -7.22
CA GLY A 114 -10.52 2.66 -8.62
C GLY A 114 -9.30 3.38 -9.18
N SER A 115 -8.62 4.23 -8.40
CA SER A 115 -7.36 4.82 -8.84
C SER A 115 -6.33 3.72 -9.11
N ARG A 116 -5.51 3.91 -10.14
CA ARG A 116 -4.51 2.91 -10.51
C ARG A 116 -3.33 2.94 -9.55
N VAL A 117 -2.85 1.75 -9.21
CA VAL A 117 -1.66 1.56 -8.36
C VAL A 117 -0.68 0.64 -9.05
N CYS A 118 0.59 0.75 -8.68
CA CYS A 118 1.60 -0.26 -9.02
C CYS A 118 2.71 -0.27 -7.98
N PHE A 119 3.43 -1.39 -7.92
CA PHE A 119 4.57 -1.52 -7.03
C PHE A 119 5.87 -1.50 -7.82
N LEU A 120 6.86 -0.81 -7.29
CA LEU A 120 8.22 -0.74 -7.84
C LEU A 120 9.23 -1.01 -6.74
N PHE A 121 10.39 -1.49 -7.12
CA PHE A 121 11.48 -1.77 -6.20
C PHE A 121 12.77 -1.11 -6.67
N ASN A 122 13.50 -0.53 -5.71
CA ASN A 122 14.85 -0.03 -5.93
C ASN A 122 15.71 -0.47 -4.74
N LYS A 123 16.88 -1.02 -5.00
CA LYS A 123 17.73 -1.58 -3.93
C LYS A 123 18.12 -0.58 -2.85
N ASN A 124 18.11 0.71 -3.17
CA ASN A 124 18.47 1.76 -2.21
C ASN A 124 17.28 2.40 -1.51
N VAL A 125 16.06 2.02 -1.91
CA VAL A 125 14.81 2.61 -1.40
C VAL A 125 13.92 1.54 -0.79
N GLY A 126 13.93 0.34 -1.37
CA GLY A 126 13.01 -0.73 -1.00
C GLY A 126 11.76 -0.74 -1.88
N LEU A 127 10.72 -1.38 -1.40
CA LEU A 127 9.45 -1.49 -2.10
C LEU A 127 8.63 -0.23 -1.90
N ILE A 128 8.18 0.37 -3.00
CA ILE A 128 7.23 1.49 -2.96
C ILE A 128 5.99 1.16 -3.76
N GLU A 129 4.88 1.77 -3.38
CA GLU A 129 3.66 1.77 -4.15
C GLU A 129 3.44 3.17 -4.72
N LEU A 130 2.99 3.25 -5.97
CA LEU A 130 2.50 4.49 -6.55
C LEU A 130 0.98 4.40 -6.67
N VAL A 131 0.30 5.48 -6.37
CA VAL A 131 -1.12 5.63 -6.66
C VAL A 131 -1.32 6.88 -7.51
N GLU A 132 -2.11 6.75 -8.59
CA GLU A 132 -2.42 7.88 -9.46
C GLU A 132 -3.51 8.75 -8.82
N ALA A 133 -3.33 10.05 -8.85
CA ALA A 133 -4.33 10.99 -8.35
C ALA A 133 -5.65 10.88 -9.15
N PRO A 134 -6.82 11.09 -8.50
CA PRO A 134 -7.02 11.33 -7.08
C PRO A 134 -6.82 10.05 -6.25
N ALA A 135 -6.24 10.18 -5.07
CA ALA A 135 -5.89 9.04 -4.23
C ALA A 135 -6.80 9.00 -2.99
N ASN A 136 -8.11 9.05 -3.21
CA ASN A 136 -9.10 9.02 -2.14
C ASN A 136 -9.31 7.59 -1.64
N ILE A 137 -9.26 7.40 -0.33
CA ILE A 137 -9.46 6.08 0.27
C ILE A 137 -10.93 5.84 0.62
N ILE A 138 -11.32 4.56 0.69
CA ILE A 138 -12.60 4.15 1.24
C ILE A 138 -12.51 4.20 2.77
N GLU A 139 -13.42 4.90 3.39
CA GLU A 139 -13.47 5.04 4.84
C GLU A 139 -14.36 3.99 5.52
#